data_5822fb1f0b31c0b138e09ef242e729a4
#
_entry.id   5822fb1f0b31c0b138e09ef242e729a4
#
_cell.length_a   1.000
_cell.length_b   1.000
_cell.length_c   1.000
_cell.angle_alpha   90.00
_cell.angle_beta   90.00
_cell.angle_gamma   90.00
#
_symmetry.space_group_name_H-M   'P 1'
#
loop_
_entity.id
_entity.type
_entity.pdbx_description
1 polymer ?
#
loop_
_entity_poly.entity_id
_entity_poly.type
_entity_poly.pdbx_seq_one_letter_code
_entity_poly.pdbx_strand_id
1 'polypeptide(L)'
;LTKSFGVVDLDKMEYREIKVTADGNKPVLKVPHFGFWSLSLDKTFIPAVGDNKVLVYDKSFNFIKSITTEGMPVFTSLSPDKKHMAVTYSGKKFPVIQIIDTKTLEIIKRFEYDGKVLHVRWSKENPYLYVSVNDTNKIVVLNTKDWTQIKEIKDIAKPSGIFIYEGLK
;
A
#
# COMPACT_ATOMS: atom_id res chain seq x y z
N LEU A 1 -4.43 19.70 6.29
CA LEU A 1 -3.06 19.24 6.52
C LEU A 1 -2.97 18.64 7.90
N THR A 2 -2.80 17.32 8.00
CA THR A 2 -2.66 16.65 9.28
C THR A 2 -1.19 16.49 9.61
N LYS A 3 -0.82 16.98 10.79
CA LYS A 3 0.55 16.82 11.32
C LYS A 3 0.64 15.67 12.32
N SER A 4 -0.46 14.96 12.52
CA SER A 4 -0.59 13.90 13.50
C SER A 4 -1.70 12.93 13.15
N PHE A 5 -1.70 11.78 13.81
CA PHE A 5 -2.81 10.84 13.83
C PHE A 5 -3.08 10.37 15.25
N GLY A 6 -4.32 9.97 15.50
CA GLY A 6 -4.74 9.46 16.80
C GLY A 6 -4.59 7.93 16.89
N VAL A 7 -4.23 7.46 18.07
CA VAL A 7 -4.25 6.05 18.44
C VAL A 7 -5.14 5.89 19.65
N VAL A 8 -6.08 4.97 19.59
CA VAL A 8 -6.94 4.60 20.72
C VAL A 8 -6.56 3.18 21.17
N ASP A 9 -6.17 3.04 22.41
CA ASP A 9 -6.00 1.75 23.07
C ASP A 9 -7.38 1.31 23.57
N LEU A 10 -7.95 0.29 22.96
CA LEU A 10 -9.31 -0.17 23.28
C LEU A 10 -9.40 -0.92 24.61
N ASP A 11 -8.31 -1.50 25.08
CA ASP A 11 -8.29 -2.22 26.36
C ASP A 11 -8.23 -1.24 27.53
N LYS A 12 -7.49 -0.14 27.36
CA LYS A 12 -7.34 0.90 28.37
C LYS A 12 -8.29 2.08 28.21
N MET A 13 -8.97 2.15 27.04
CA MET A 13 -9.77 3.31 26.65
C MET A 13 -8.99 4.64 26.67
N GLU A 14 -7.71 4.56 26.30
CA GLU A 14 -6.79 5.71 26.28
C GLU A 14 -6.59 6.21 24.85
N TYR A 15 -6.56 7.52 24.69
CA TYR A 15 -6.21 8.19 23.44
C TYR A 15 -4.83 8.82 23.56
N ARG A 16 -4.05 8.71 22.48
CA ARG A 16 -2.81 9.46 22.31
C ARG A 16 -2.67 10.00 20.90
N GLU A 17 -2.07 11.15 20.76
CA GLU A 17 -1.72 11.75 19.48
C GLU A 17 -0.27 11.43 19.13
N ILE A 18 -0.07 10.95 17.90
CA ILE A 18 1.26 10.69 17.34
C ILE A 18 1.56 11.75 16.29
N LYS A 19 2.58 12.54 16.53
CA LYS A 19 3.06 13.52 15.53
C LYS A 19 3.67 12.78 14.36
N VAL A 20 3.25 13.15 13.17
CA VAL A 20 3.81 12.60 11.94
C VAL A 20 5.14 13.27 11.67
N THR A 21 6.18 12.47 11.71
CA THR A 21 7.56 12.91 11.49
C THR A 21 8.20 12.08 10.40
N ALA A 22 9.09 12.68 9.63
CA ALA A 22 10.05 11.98 8.79
C ALA A 22 11.37 12.74 8.82
N ASP A 23 12.47 12.04 8.64
CA ASP A 23 13.79 12.60 8.41
C ASP A 23 14.09 13.88 9.23
N GLY A 24 14.40 13.72 10.49
CA GLY A 24 14.74 14.83 11.38
C GLY A 24 13.54 15.49 12.07
N ASN A 25 12.47 14.75 12.32
CA ASN A 25 11.30 15.17 13.09
C ASN A 25 10.48 16.32 12.47
N LYS A 26 10.53 16.48 11.16
CA LYS A 26 9.67 17.44 10.47
C LYS A 26 8.34 16.78 10.09
N PRO A 27 7.18 17.40 10.35
CA PRO A 27 5.89 16.87 9.92
C PRO A 27 5.83 16.81 8.39
N VAL A 28 5.47 15.65 7.83
CA VAL A 28 5.48 15.40 6.38
C VAL A 28 4.12 15.09 5.77
N LEU A 29 3.10 14.81 6.57
CA LEU A 29 1.75 14.60 6.03
C LEU A 29 1.13 15.92 5.63
N LYS A 30 1.01 16.15 4.32
CA LYS A 30 0.33 17.34 3.79
C LYS A 30 -1.16 17.12 3.59
N VAL A 31 -1.54 15.95 3.20
CA VAL A 31 -2.95 15.58 2.99
C VAL A 31 -3.17 14.17 3.50
N PRO A 32 -3.99 13.97 4.53
CA PRO A 32 -4.47 12.64 4.83
C PRO A 32 -5.44 12.27 3.71
N HIS A 33 -5.04 11.36 2.89
CA HIS A 33 -5.97 10.67 2.01
C HIS A 33 -6.45 9.41 2.75
N PHE A 34 -7.63 8.93 2.39
CA PHE A 34 -8.17 7.64 2.85
C PHE A 34 -7.32 6.45 2.33
N GLY A 35 -6.00 6.65 2.22
CA GLY A 35 -5.08 5.60 1.89
C GLY A 35 -5.13 4.53 2.96
N PHE A 36 -5.32 3.28 2.56
CA PHE A 36 -5.29 2.19 3.51
C PHE A 36 -3.89 2.06 4.07
N TRP A 37 -3.81 2.18 5.36
CA TRP A 37 -2.59 1.85 6.09
C TRP A 37 -2.42 0.34 6.15
N SER A 38 -1.19 -0.12 6.10
CA SER A 38 -0.88 -1.52 6.32
C SER A 38 -0.24 -1.69 7.69
N LEU A 39 -0.80 -2.61 8.46
CA LEU A 39 -0.29 -2.98 9.77
C LEU A 39 0.22 -4.42 9.73
N SER A 40 1.46 -4.61 10.12
CA SER A 40 2.04 -5.91 10.47
C SER A 40 2.09 -6.08 11.99
N LEU A 41 2.59 -7.20 12.47
CA LEU A 41 2.70 -7.44 13.91
C LEU A 41 3.65 -6.45 14.61
N ASP A 42 4.61 -5.92 13.88
CA ASP A 42 5.70 -5.09 14.40
C ASP A 42 5.81 -3.70 13.76
N LYS A 43 5.10 -3.43 12.67
CA LYS A 43 5.21 -2.19 11.91
C LYS A 43 3.87 -1.68 11.38
N THR A 44 3.79 -0.36 11.28
CA THR A 44 2.71 0.36 10.61
C THR A 44 3.28 1.12 9.43
N PHE A 45 2.65 0.96 8.25
CA PHE A 45 3.04 1.63 7.01
C PHE A 45 1.96 2.65 6.64
N ILE A 46 2.35 3.91 6.54
CA ILE A 46 1.43 5.04 6.32
C ILE A 46 1.80 5.74 5.02
N PRO A 47 0.91 5.73 4.01
CA PRO A 47 1.15 6.48 2.79
C PRO A 47 1.06 7.98 3.05
N ALA A 48 2.15 8.69 2.83
CA ALA A 48 2.24 10.15 2.93
C ALA A 48 2.03 10.76 1.54
N VAL A 49 0.77 10.88 1.14
CA VAL A 49 0.35 11.28 -0.23
C VAL A 49 0.98 12.61 -0.66
N GLY A 50 1.11 13.57 0.23
CA GLY A 50 1.67 14.89 -0.09
C GLY A 50 3.20 14.93 -0.24
N ASP A 51 3.92 13.88 0.13
CA ASP A 51 5.38 13.86 0.20
C ASP A 51 6.05 12.74 -0.60
N ASN A 52 5.29 11.99 -1.39
CA ASN A 52 5.79 10.84 -2.15
C ASN A 52 6.61 9.86 -1.28
N LYS A 53 6.06 9.52 -0.12
CA LYS A 53 6.73 8.64 0.84
C LYS A 53 5.74 7.67 1.47
N VAL A 54 6.23 6.51 1.86
CA VAL A 54 5.59 5.65 2.84
C VAL A 54 6.36 5.77 4.15
N LEU A 55 5.67 6.17 5.21
CA LEU A 55 6.24 6.29 6.54
C LEU A 55 6.12 4.97 7.27
N VAL A 56 7.17 4.57 7.97
CA VAL A 56 7.22 3.32 8.71
C VAL A 56 7.39 3.63 10.20
N TYR A 57 6.51 3.07 10.99
CA TYR A 57 6.53 3.15 12.46
C TYR A 57 6.62 1.75 13.05
N ASP A 58 7.19 1.64 14.25
CA ASP A 58 7.16 0.41 15.05
C ASP A 58 5.77 0.18 15.68
N LYS A 59 5.60 -0.94 16.39
CA LYS A 59 4.37 -1.27 17.10
C LYS A 59 3.96 -0.26 18.19
N SER A 60 4.90 0.53 18.67
CA SER A 60 4.67 1.58 19.65
C SER A 60 4.47 2.95 19.01
N PHE A 61 4.42 2.99 17.66
CA PHE A 61 4.33 4.21 16.84
C PHE A 61 5.53 5.14 16.98
N ASN A 62 6.72 4.61 17.22
CA ASN A 62 7.96 5.35 17.03
C ASN A 62 8.34 5.32 15.56
N PHE A 63 8.79 6.43 15.03
CA PHE A 63 9.22 6.53 13.64
C PHE A 63 10.49 5.68 13.40
N ILE A 64 10.46 4.85 12.36
CA ILE A 64 11.60 4.02 11.94
C ILE A 64 12.29 4.64 10.73
N LYS A 65 11.53 4.82 9.62
CA LYS A 65 12.09 5.21 8.31
C LYS A 65 11.00 5.80 7.43
N SER A 66 11.38 6.65 6.50
CA SER A 66 10.57 6.96 5.32
C SER A 66 11.12 6.26 4.08
N ILE A 67 10.22 5.70 3.28
CA ILE A 67 10.54 5.08 2.00
C ILE A 67 10.09 6.04 0.91
N THR A 68 11.02 6.59 0.15
CA THR A 68 10.70 7.46 -0.99
C THR A 68 10.07 6.63 -2.09
N THR A 69 8.93 7.08 -2.59
CA THR A 69 8.14 6.42 -3.63
C THR A 69 8.19 7.22 -4.93
N GLU A 70 7.86 6.57 -6.05
CA GLU A 70 7.90 7.20 -7.39
C GLU A 70 6.88 8.34 -7.54
N GLY A 71 5.78 8.26 -6.82
CA GLY A 71 4.70 9.24 -6.88
C GLY A 71 3.94 9.35 -5.57
N MET A 72 2.78 9.99 -5.60
CA MET A 72 1.90 10.15 -4.44
C MET A 72 1.28 8.79 -4.04
N PRO A 73 1.76 8.12 -2.99
CA PRO A 73 1.21 6.83 -2.58
C PRO A 73 -0.19 7.01 -2.02
N VAL A 74 -1.12 6.17 -2.46
CA VAL A 74 -2.52 6.22 -2.00
C VAL A 74 -2.85 5.02 -1.12
N PHE A 75 -2.53 3.83 -1.60
CA PHE A 75 -2.80 2.60 -0.87
C PHE A 75 -1.53 1.82 -0.63
N THR A 76 -1.42 1.28 0.57
CA THR A 76 -0.49 0.21 0.89
C THR A 76 -1.29 -1.06 1.11
N SER A 77 -0.82 -2.19 0.61
CA SER A 77 -1.47 -3.50 0.75
C SER A 77 -0.44 -4.55 1.11
N LEU A 78 -0.59 -5.12 2.28
CA LEU A 78 0.35 -6.10 2.81
C LEU A 78 0.01 -7.51 2.32
N SER A 79 1.04 -8.27 1.94
CA SER A 79 0.88 -9.68 1.59
C SER A 79 0.40 -10.51 2.79
N PRO A 80 -0.27 -11.66 2.59
CA PRO A 80 -0.74 -12.50 3.69
C PRO A 80 0.37 -12.97 4.63
N ASP A 81 1.55 -13.26 4.09
CA ASP A 81 2.74 -13.68 4.84
C ASP A 81 3.50 -12.51 5.48
N LYS A 82 3.02 -11.26 5.27
CA LYS A 82 3.60 -10.02 5.79
C LYS A 82 5.00 -9.66 5.28
N LYS A 83 5.52 -10.36 4.29
CA LYS A 83 6.88 -10.13 3.76
C LYS A 83 6.95 -9.01 2.72
N HIS A 84 5.85 -8.76 2.02
CA HIS A 84 5.81 -7.79 0.93
C HIS A 84 4.65 -6.82 1.11
N MET A 85 4.85 -5.62 0.66
CA MET A 85 3.82 -4.59 0.62
C MET A 85 3.76 -3.98 -0.78
N ALA A 86 2.58 -4.02 -1.39
CA ALA A 86 2.31 -3.32 -2.65
C ALA A 86 1.85 -1.89 -2.37
N VAL A 87 2.35 -0.94 -3.15
CA VAL A 87 1.98 0.48 -3.08
C VAL A 87 1.39 0.90 -4.43
N THR A 88 0.23 1.55 -4.40
CA THR A 88 -0.40 2.17 -5.58
C THR A 88 -0.36 3.69 -5.46
N TYR A 89 -0.53 4.39 -6.59
CA TYR A 89 -0.31 5.83 -6.69
C TYR A 89 -1.53 6.57 -7.19
N SER A 90 -1.62 7.85 -6.83
CA SER A 90 -2.64 8.75 -7.35
C SER A 90 -2.23 9.34 -8.70
N GLY A 91 -3.21 9.44 -9.60
CA GLY A 91 -3.08 10.16 -10.88
C GLY A 91 -2.62 9.31 -12.05
N LYS A 92 -2.85 9.85 -13.26
CA LYS A 92 -2.52 9.17 -14.52
C LYS A 92 -1.03 9.11 -14.83
N LYS A 93 -0.21 9.94 -14.17
CA LYS A 93 1.24 10.00 -14.39
C LYS A 93 2.00 8.81 -13.78
N PHE A 94 1.34 8.03 -12.93
CA PHE A 94 1.95 6.92 -12.21
C PHE A 94 1.15 5.63 -12.38
N PRO A 95 1.09 5.07 -13.61
CA PRO A 95 0.41 3.81 -13.87
C PRO A 95 1.26 2.64 -13.40
N VAL A 96 1.72 2.71 -12.17
CA VAL A 96 2.70 1.78 -11.61
C VAL A 96 2.27 1.24 -10.26
N ILE A 97 2.84 0.10 -9.89
CA ILE A 97 2.91 -0.37 -8.50
C ILE A 97 4.37 -0.59 -8.13
N GLN A 98 4.68 -0.37 -6.87
CA GLN A 98 5.97 -0.75 -6.28
C GLN A 98 5.76 -1.79 -5.20
N ILE A 99 6.66 -2.75 -5.12
CA ILE A 99 6.68 -3.77 -4.07
C ILE A 99 7.82 -3.47 -3.13
N ILE A 100 7.50 -3.37 -1.86
CA ILE A 100 8.45 -3.11 -0.77
C ILE A 100 8.64 -4.41 0.02
N ASP A 101 9.86 -4.77 0.29
CA ASP A 101 10.20 -5.80 1.27
C ASP A 101 10.02 -5.21 2.68
N THR A 102 9.20 -5.84 3.51
CA THR A 102 8.83 -5.30 4.83
C THR A 102 9.92 -5.46 5.88
N LYS A 103 10.92 -6.30 5.63
CA LYS A 103 12.07 -6.51 6.51
C LYS A 103 13.18 -5.50 6.23
N THR A 104 13.56 -5.36 4.96
CA THR A 104 14.63 -4.43 4.55
C THR A 104 14.14 -3.00 4.38
N LEU A 105 12.83 -2.81 4.19
CA LEU A 105 12.18 -1.54 3.90
C LEU A 105 12.68 -0.91 2.59
N GLU A 106 12.97 -1.75 1.61
CA GLU A 106 13.46 -1.35 0.29
C GLU A 106 12.44 -1.72 -0.79
N ILE A 107 12.40 -0.92 -1.85
CA ILE A 107 11.61 -1.21 -3.05
C ILE A 107 12.35 -2.30 -3.83
N ILE A 108 11.75 -3.47 -3.94
CA ILE A 108 12.36 -4.64 -4.59
C ILE A 108 11.84 -4.88 -6.01
N LYS A 109 10.65 -4.37 -6.34
CA LYS A 109 10.04 -4.49 -7.67
C LYS A 109 9.24 -3.24 -8.02
N ARG A 110 9.18 -2.98 -9.34
CA ARG A 110 8.36 -1.96 -9.97
C ARG A 110 7.68 -2.57 -11.19
N PHE A 111 6.39 -2.35 -11.31
CA PHE A 111 5.61 -2.76 -12.48
C PHE A 111 4.91 -1.54 -13.07
N GLU A 112 4.98 -1.40 -14.37
CA GLU A 112 4.31 -0.35 -15.13
C GLU A 112 3.22 -0.94 -16.00
N TYR A 113 2.11 -0.24 -16.11
CA TYR A 113 0.93 -0.66 -16.85
C TYR A 113 0.56 0.39 -17.90
N ASP A 114 -0.28 -0.01 -18.83
CA ASP A 114 -0.81 0.83 -19.91
C ASP A 114 -1.99 1.72 -19.48
N GLY A 115 -2.24 1.83 -18.19
CA GLY A 115 -3.33 2.64 -17.64
C GLY A 115 -3.27 2.76 -16.13
N LYS A 116 -4.12 3.63 -15.59
CA LYS A 116 -4.19 3.94 -14.17
C LYS A 116 -4.46 2.69 -13.33
N VAL A 117 -3.59 2.44 -12.38
CA VAL A 117 -3.79 1.42 -11.34
C VAL A 117 -4.56 2.04 -10.17
N LEU A 118 -5.63 1.38 -9.73
CA LEU A 118 -6.41 1.85 -8.57
C LEU A 118 -6.19 0.96 -7.35
N HIS A 119 -6.43 -0.33 -7.48
CA HIS A 119 -6.35 -1.26 -6.36
C HIS A 119 -5.50 -2.47 -6.69
N VAL A 120 -4.95 -3.05 -5.64
CA VAL A 120 -4.30 -4.36 -5.65
C VAL A 120 -4.90 -5.25 -4.57
N ARG A 121 -4.92 -6.55 -4.82
CA ARG A 121 -5.38 -7.54 -3.83
C ARG A 121 -4.51 -8.78 -3.90
N TRP A 122 -3.96 -9.16 -2.75
CA TRP A 122 -3.26 -10.42 -2.58
C TRP A 122 -4.24 -11.58 -2.43
N SER A 123 -3.96 -12.70 -3.06
CA SER A 123 -4.62 -13.95 -2.73
C SER A 123 -4.10 -14.49 -1.40
N LYS A 124 -4.96 -15.09 -0.60
CA LYS A 124 -4.54 -15.75 0.64
C LYS A 124 -4.09 -17.20 0.39
N GLU A 125 -4.69 -17.85 -0.59
CA GLU A 125 -4.47 -19.28 -0.86
C GLU A 125 -3.39 -19.53 -1.92
N ASN A 126 -3.22 -18.58 -2.85
CA ASN A 126 -2.34 -18.73 -3.99
C ASN A 126 -1.27 -17.64 -4.02
N PRO A 127 -0.12 -17.86 -4.63
CA PRO A 127 0.91 -16.84 -4.74
C PRO A 127 0.58 -15.81 -5.84
N TYR A 128 -0.56 -15.13 -5.72
CA TYR A 128 -1.03 -14.18 -6.71
C TYR A 128 -1.30 -12.81 -6.13
N LEU A 129 -0.96 -11.80 -6.93
CA LEU A 129 -1.35 -10.42 -6.73
C LEU A 129 -2.21 -9.97 -7.91
N TYR A 130 -3.43 -9.54 -7.63
CA TYR A 130 -4.36 -8.99 -8.60
C TYR A 130 -4.23 -7.47 -8.63
N VAL A 131 -4.13 -6.90 -9.83
CA VAL A 131 -3.93 -5.46 -10.06
C VAL A 131 -5.03 -4.94 -10.97
N SER A 132 -5.84 -3.98 -10.51
CA SER A 132 -6.86 -3.34 -11.34
C SER A 132 -6.25 -2.24 -12.19
N VAL A 133 -6.25 -2.41 -13.52
CA VAL A 133 -5.82 -1.40 -14.49
C VAL A 133 -7.07 -0.75 -15.08
N ASN A 134 -7.48 0.36 -14.48
CA ASN A 134 -8.78 0.98 -14.70
C ASN A 134 -8.97 1.49 -16.13
N ASP A 135 -8.00 2.22 -16.67
CA ASP A 135 -8.14 2.89 -17.98
C ASP A 135 -8.21 1.88 -19.14
N THR A 136 -7.68 0.68 -18.96
CA THR A 136 -7.63 -0.36 -20.00
C THR A 136 -8.53 -1.54 -19.73
N ASN A 137 -9.49 -1.40 -18.79
CA ASN A 137 -10.59 -2.35 -18.56
C ASN A 137 -10.11 -3.78 -18.27
N LYS A 138 -9.05 -3.94 -17.47
CA LYS A 138 -8.49 -5.25 -17.16
C LYS A 138 -8.02 -5.40 -15.72
N ILE A 139 -7.91 -6.64 -15.30
CA ILE A 139 -7.17 -7.03 -14.10
C ILE A 139 -5.97 -7.84 -14.54
N VAL A 140 -4.79 -7.44 -14.10
CA VAL A 140 -3.55 -8.17 -14.29
C VAL A 140 -3.30 -9.07 -13.09
N VAL A 141 -2.83 -10.29 -13.35
CA VAL A 141 -2.48 -11.28 -12.31
C VAL A 141 -0.98 -11.51 -12.35
N LEU A 142 -0.31 -11.24 -11.24
CA LEU A 142 1.10 -11.51 -11.04
C LEU A 142 1.28 -12.73 -10.16
N ASN A 143 2.24 -13.58 -10.51
CA ASN A 143 2.76 -14.61 -9.62
C ASN A 143 3.77 -13.96 -8.66
N THR A 144 3.54 -14.08 -7.36
CA THR A 144 4.38 -13.42 -6.35
C THR A 144 5.63 -14.20 -5.94
N LYS A 145 5.83 -15.42 -6.47
CA LYS A 145 7.05 -16.20 -6.24
C LYS A 145 8.22 -15.73 -7.10
N ASP A 146 7.92 -15.40 -8.36
CA ASP A 146 8.90 -14.99 -9.35
C ASP A 146 8.64 -13.60 -9.94
N TRP A 147 7.51 -12.99 -9.57
CA TRP A 147 7.06 -11.68 -10.01
C TRP A 147 6.78 -11.61 -11.52
N THR A 148 6.35 -12.72 -12.13
CA THR A 148 5.92 -12.75 -13.54
C THR A 148 4.44 -12.43 -13.68
N GLN A 149 4.07 -11.78 -14.78
CA GLN A 149 2.68 -11.66 -15.17
C GLN A 149 2.21 -12.97 -15.78
N ILE A 150 1.16 -13.56 -15.21
CA ILE A 150 0.64 -14.87 -15.64
C ILE A 150 -0.68 -14.76 -16.40
N LYS A 151 -1.45 -13.68 -16.19
CA LYS A 151 -2.76 -13.53 -16.83
C LYS A 151 -3.21 -12.09 -16.90
N GLU A 152 -4.00 -11.78 -17.92
CA GLU A 152 -4.88 -10.61 -17.98
C GLU A 152 -6.34 -11.09 -18.06
N ILE A 153 -7.20 -10.53 -17.20
CA ILE A 153 -8.64 -10.71 -17.26
C ILE A 153 -9.18 -9.42 -17.87
N LYS A 154 -9.65 -9.51 -19.12
CA LYS A 154 -10.08 -8.37 -19.95
C LYS A 154 -11.59 -8.13 -19.85
N ASP A 155 -12.03 -7.04 -20.45
CA ASP A 155 -13.44 -6.66 -20.59
C ASP A 155 -14.17 -6.41 -19.26
N ILE A 156 -13.43 -6.03 -18.24
CA ILE A 156 -13.98 -5.59 -16.97
C ILE A 156 -14.04 -4.06 -16.99
N ALA A 157 -15.23 -3.51 -17.18
CA ALA A 157 -15.42 -2.07 -17.32
C ALA A 157 -14.88 -1.29 -16.11
N LYS A 158 -13.84 -0.51 -16.31
CA LYS A 158 -13.20 0.39 -15.33
C LYS A 158 -13.05 -0.23 -13.94
N PRO A 159 -12.32 -1.35 -13.79
CA PRO A 159 -12.17 -2.00 -12.50
C PRO A 159 -11.52 -1.05 -11.49
N SER A 160 -12.06 -1.00 -10.28
CA SER A 160 -11.48 -0.21 -9.20
C SER A 160 -11.17 -1.08 -7.98
N GLY A 161 -12.14 -1.44 -7.18
CA GLY A 161 -11.96 -2.33 -6.04
C GLY A 161 -11.89 -3.81 -6.44
N ILE A 162 -10.99 -4.56 -5.80
CA ILE A 162 -10.91 -6.01 -5.94
C ILE A 162 -11.21 -6.64 -4.59
N PHE A 163 -12.22 -7.51 -4.56
CA PHE A 163 -12.56 -8.30 -3.38
C PHE A 163 -12.49 -9.78 -3.76
N ILE A 164 -11.86 -10.56 -2.91
CA ILE A 164 -11.80 -12.01 -3.09
C ILE A 164 -12.87 -12.61 -2.17
N TYR A 165 -13.83 -13.28 -2.78
CA TYR A 165 -14.80 -14.07 -2.06
C TYR A 165 -14.19 -15.45 -1.82
N GLU A 166 -13.96 -15.76 -0.55
CA GLU A 166 -13.61 -17.11 -0.12
C GLU A 166 -14.93 -17.81 0.12
N GLY A 167 -15.39 -18.59 -0.86
CA GLY A 167 -16.67 -19.33 -0.76
C GLY A 167 -16.73 -20.17 0.49
N LEU A 168 -17.95 -20.40 0.97
CA LEU A 168 -18.22 -21.38 2.04
C LEU A 168 -17.66 -22.73 1.58
N LYS A 169 -16.63 -23.22 2.27
CA LYS A 169 -16.15 -24.59 2.13
C LYS A 169 -17.15 -25.54 2.76
#